data_70be7864a054b7aee6baf2af7a496b2e
#
_entry.id   70be7864a054b7aee6baf2af7a496b2e
#
_cell.length_a   1.000
_cell.length_b   1.000
_cell.length_c   1.000
_cell.angle_alpha   90.00
_cell.angle_beta   90.00
_cell.angle_gamma   90.00
#
_symmetry.space_group_name_H-M   'P 1'
#
loop_
_entity.id
_entity.type
_entity.pdbx_description
1 polymer ?
#
loop_
_entity_poly.entity_id
_entity_poly.type
_entity_poly.pdbx_seq_one_letter_code
_entity_poly.pdbx_strand_id
1 'polypeptide(L)' 'MVEGMTADLIVMLIEREGYTTEKAVSTVYGSHVYKALRDPRSALYYQSPGYVYSYLIDEIKA' A
#
# COMPACT_ATOMS: atom_id res chain seq x y z
N MET A 1 2.56 -5.43 -11.29
CA MET A 1 1.45 -4.57 -11.70
C MET A 1 0.91 -3.79 -10.53
N VAL A 2 0.55 -2.55 -10.76
CA VAL A 2 0.06 -1.66 -9.69
C VAL A 2 -1.16 -2.22 -8.99
N GLU A 3 -2.10 -2.75 -9.75
CA GLU A 3 -3.33 -3.28 -9.19
C GLU A 3 -3.11 -4.48 -8.28
N GLY A 4 -2.22 -5.38 -8.67
CA GLY A 4 -1.86 -6.52 -7.82
C GLY A 4 -1.18 -6.08 -6.54
N MET A 5 -0.27 -5.11 -6.63
CA MET A 5 0.39 -4.57 -5.46
C MET A 5 -0.60 -3.88 -4.52
N THR A 6 -1.53 -3.11 -5.08
CA THR A 6 -2.54 -2.42 -4.29
C THR A 6 -3.40 -3.42 -3.52
N ALA A 7 -3.84 -4.50 -4.18
CA ALA A 7 -4.62 -5.53 -3.52
C ALA A 7 -3.83 -6.19 -2.38
N ASP A 8 -2.56 -6.46 -2.61
CA ASP A 8 -1.70 -7.05 -1.58
C ASP A 8 -1.60 -6.15 -0.35
N LEU A 9 -1.44 -4.85 -0.56
CA LEU A 9 -1.35 -3.90 0.54
C LEU A 9 -2.65 -3.84 1.34
N ILE A 10 -3.79 -3.88 0.65
CA ILE A 10 -5.09 -3.89 1.30
C ILE A 10 -5.24 -5.12 2.18
N VAL A 11 -4.90 -6.30 1.64
CA VAL A 11 -4.99 -7.55 2.39
C VAL A 11 -4.08 -7.51 3.63
N MET A 12 -2.86 -6.98 3.47
CA MET A 12 -1.94 -6.88 4.59
C MET A 12 -2.48 -5.99 5.70
N LEU A 13 -3.11 -4.86 5.35
CA LEU A 13 -3.71 -3.98 6.36
C LEU A 13 -4.82 -4.68 7.12
N ILE A 14 -5.63 -5.46 6.41
CA ILE A 14 -6.72 -6.20 7.04
C ILE A 14 -6.16 -7.27 7.98
N GLU A 15 -5.18 -8.03 7.52
CA GLU A 15 -4.65 -9.17 8.27
C GLU A 15 -3.70 -8.78 9.40
N ARG A 16 -2.87 -7.77 9.17
CA ARG A 16 -1.83 -7.39 10.13
C ARG A 16 -2.23 -6.28 11.07
N GLU A 17 -3.03 -5.32 10.57
CA GLU A 17 -3.43 -4.16 11.38
C GLU A 17 -4.87 -4.24 11.86
N GLY A 18 -5.62 -5.25 11.42
CA GLY A 18 -7.01 -5.41 11.85
C GLY A 18 -7.97 -4.40 11.25
N TYR A 19 -7.60 -3.79 10.13
CA TYR A 19 -8.47 -2.82 9.47
C TYR A 19 -9.67 -3.51 8.85
N THR A 20 -10.79 -2.77 8.78
CA THR A 20 -11.91 -3.22 7.95
C THR A 20 -11.52 -3.08 6.49
N THR A 21 -12.24 -3.79 5.62
CA THR A 21 -12.00 -3.70 4.18
C THR A 21 -12.10 -2.26 3.70
N GLU A 22 -13.15 -1.54 4.11
CA GLU A 22 -13.36 -0.16 3.70
C GLU A 22 -12.20 0.74 4.15
N LYS A 23 -11.78 0.58 5.39
CA LYS A 23 -10.68 1.39 5.92
C LYS A 23 -9.39 1.09 5.21
N ALA A 24 -9.10 -0.18 4.92
CA ALA A 24 -7.89 -0.58 4.23
C ALA A 24 -7.86 0.01 2.82
N VAL A 25 -8.96 -0.10 2.08
CA VAL A 25 -9.05 0.44 0.73
C VAL A 25 -8.84 1.95 0.75
N SER A 26 -9.56 2.64 1.62
CA SER A 26 -9.47 4.10 1.74
C SER A 26 -8.05 4.54 2.10
N THR A 27 -7.42 3.83 3.03
CA THR A 27 -6.06 4.15 3.47
C THR A 27 -5.06 4.01 2.33
N VAL A 28 -5.13 2.90 1.60
CA VAL A 28 -4.19 2.64 0.51
C VAL A 28 -4.38 3.67 -0.62
N TYR A 29 -5.60 3.87 -1.06
CA TYR A 29 -5.85 4.77 -2.18
C TYR A 29 -5.59 6.24 -1.84
N GLY A 30 -5.65 6.61 -0.56
CA GLY A 30 -5.33 7.97 -0.14
C GLY A 30 -3.87 8.19 0.23
N SER A 31 -3.04 7.17 0.15
CA SER A 31 -1.65 7.26 0.59
C SER A 31 -0.72 7.82 -0.48
N HIS A 32 0.40 8.37 -0.04
CA HIS A 32 1.48 8.77 -0.95
C HIS A 32 2.12 7.56 -1.60
N VAL A 33 2.11 6.42 -0.92
CA VAL A 33 2.60 5.17 -1.47
C VAL A 33 1.84 4.81 -2.73
N TYR A 34 0.52 4.96 -2.72
CA TYR A 34 -0.29 4.67 -3.88
C TYR A 34 0.08 5.58 -5.06
N LYS A 35 0.30 6.86 -4.78
CA LYS A 35 0.72 7.81 -5.82
C LYS A 35 2.07 7.40 -6.41
N ALA A 36 2.99 6.97 -5.55
CA ALA A 36 4.30 6.52 -6.00
C ALA A 36 4.19 5.24 -6.85
N LEU A 37 3.29 4.33 -6.48
CA LEU A 37 3.08 3.11 -7.26
C LEU A 37 2.58 3.41 -8.67
N ARG A 38 1.83 4.49 -8.83
CA ARG A 38 1.31 4.88 -10.12
C ARG A 38 2.29 5.71 -10.94
N ASP A 39 3.37 6.17 -10.31
CA ASP A 39 4.37 6.98 -11.00
C ASP A 39 5.47 6.05 -11.56
N PRO A 40 5.62 5.95 -12.87
CA PRO A 40 6.63 5.06 -13.46
C PRO A 40 8.05 5.45 -13.08
N ARG A 41 8.27 6.67 -12.60
CA ARG A 41 9.60 7.13 -12.23
C ARG A 41 10.01 6.69 -10.83
N SER A 42 9.05 6.27 -10.00
CA SER A 42 9.34 5.90 -8.62
C SER A 42 9.94 4.50 -8.49
N ALA A 43 9.64 3.63 -9.43
CA ALA A 43 10.06 2.24 -9.45
C ALA A 43 9.59 1.42 -8.23
N LEU A 44 8.66 1.95 -7.43
CA LEU A 44 8.15 1.23 -6.27
C LEU A 44 7.42 -0.06 -6.65
N TYR A 45 6.78 -0.06 -7.79
CA TYR A 45 6.02 -1.24 -8.23
C TYR A 45 6.92 -2.43 -8.59
N TYR A 46 8.24 -2.23 -8.65
CA TYR A 46 9.20 -3.33 -8.84
C TYR A 46 9.57 -4.00 -7.52
N GLN A 47 9.23 -3.38 -6.40
CA GLN A 47 9.59 -3.92 -5.10
C GLN A 47 8.59 -4.97 -4.64
N SER A 48 8.99 -5.77 -3.65
CA SER A 48 8.07 -6.76 -3.09
C SER A 48 6.95 -6.07 -2.31
N PRO A 49 5.78 -6.73 -2.20
CA PRO A 49 4.68 -6.16 -1.41
C PRO A 49 5.07 -5.83 0.03
N GLY A 50 5.88 -6.69 0.66
CA GLY A 50 6.31 -6.45 2.03
C GLY A 50 7.15 -5.19 2.17
N TYR A 51 8.01 -4.94 1.19
CA TYR A 51 8.84 -3.75 1.17
C TYR A 51 7.99 -2.48 1.05
N VAL A 52 7.06 -2.50 0.10
CA VAL A 52 6.16 -1.36 -0.10
C VAL A 52 5.26 -1.16 1.11
N TYR A 53 4.81 -2.26 1.73
CA TYR A 53 3.99 -2.21 2.92
C TYR A 53 4.69 -1.49 4.06
N SER A 54 6.00 -1.68 4.22
CA SER A 54 6.73 -1.00 5.28
C SER A 54 6.71 0.52 5.09
N TYR A 55 6.80 1.00 3.85
CA TYR A 55 6.64 2.43 3.58
C TYR A 55 5.24 2.92 3.91
N LEU A 56 4.23 2.10 3.58
CA LEU A 56 2.84 2.45 3.87
C LEU A 56 2.61 2.56 5.38
N ILE A 57 3.13 1.63 6.14
CA ILE A 57 3.00 1.65 7.59
C ILE A 57 3.71 2.86 8.20
N ASP A 58 4.90 3.19 7.70
CA ASP A 58 5.61 4.38 8.15
C ASP A 58 4.78 5.63 7.92
N GLU A 59 4.14 5.73 6.77
CA GLU A 59 3.27 6.87 6.45
C GLU A 59 2.08 6.94 7.40
N ILE A 60 1.44 5.80 7.67
CA ILE A 60 0.27 5.74 8.53
C ILE A 60 0.61 6.14 9.97
N LYS A 61 1.76 5.70 10.44
CA LYS A 61 2.16 5.91 11.85
C LYS A 61 2.96 7.19 12.08
N ALA A 62 3.26 7.90 11.01
CA ALA A 62 4.03 9.15 11.11
C ALA A 62 3.23 10.26 11.78
#